data_932e8807e1f90da80f7e6dd87820cffa
#
_entry.id   932e8807e1f90da80f7e6dd87820cffa
#
_cell.length_a   1.000
_cell.length_b   1.000
_cell.length_c   1.000
_cell.angle_alpha   90.00
_cell.angle_beta   90.00
_cell.angle_gamma   90.00
#
_symmetry.space_group_name_H-M   'P 1'
#
loop_
_entity.id
_entity.type
_entity.pdbx_description
1 polymer ?
#
loop_
_entity_poly.entity_id
_entity_poly.type
_entity_poly.pdbx_seq_one_letter_code
_entity_poly.pdbx_strand_id
1 'polypeptide(L)'
;KTGANFFKIWGGISGVQSTLPALLTHGHHSRGIALSQIAAMLSANPAQRFGLAGKGRLEAGCDADLALVKLDQNWTLEEVLYKHAQSPYLGQVFRGRVAQTLLRGETVWDGQRVVGQARGKLVRPAGIVSSWKR
;
A
#
# COMPACT_ATOMS: atom_id res chain seq x y z
N LYS A 1 -6.92 0.28 21.41
CA LYS A 1 -5.86 0.94 22.21
C LYS A 1 -6.47 1.43 23.52
N THR A 2 -6.28 0.68 24.55
CA THR A 2 -6.82 0.96 25.89
C THR A 2 -5.66 1.04 26.89
N GLY A 3 -5.66 2.02 27.74
CA GLY A 3 -4.65 2.18 28.78
C GLY A 3 -4.95 3.38 29.67
N ALA A 4 -4.65 3.27 30.95
CA ALA A 4 -4.86 4.36 31.93
C ALA A 4 -3.90 5.55 31.75
N ASN A 5 -2.81 5.37 31.00
CA ASN A 5 -1.81 6.41 30.78
C ASN A 5 -1.67 6.69 29.28
N PHE A 6 -2.16 7.84 28.85
CA PHE A 6 -2.11 8.28 27.44
C PHE A 6 -0.70 8.26 26.85
N PHE A 7 0.32 8.65 27.61
CA PHE A 7 1.72 8.68 27.13
C PHE A 7 2.33 7.29 26.91
N LYS A 8 1.71 6.23 27.45
CA LYS A 8 2.10 4.83 27.23
C LYS A 8 1.31 4.17 26.12
N ILE A 9 0.28 4.86 25.56
CA ILE A 9 -0.52 4.33 24.47
C ILE A 9 0.21 4.61 23.16
N TRP A 10 0.56 3.57 22.45
CA TRP A 10 1.21 3.67 21.14
C TRP A 10 0.36 4.47 20.14
N GLY A 11 0.93 5.52 19.54
CA GLY A 11 0.25 6.39 18.56
C GLY A 11 0.01 5.72 17.19
N GLY A 12 -0.72 6.40 16.31
CA GLY A 12 -0.99 5.96 14.94
C GLY A 12 -2.01 4.83 14.82
N ILE A 13 -2.37 4.48 13.60
CA ILE A 13 -3.29 3.40 13.24
C ILE A 13 -2.64 2.48 12.21
N SER A 14 -3.01 1.21 12.23
CA SER A 14 -2.61 0.24 11.21
C SER A 14 -3.49 0.42 9.97
N GLY A 15 -2.98 1.11 8.95
CA GLY A 15 -3.77 1.51 7.78
C GLY A 15 -3.19 1.11 6.43
N VAL A 16 -2.00 0.49 6.37
CA VAL A 16 -1.31 0.21 5.09
C VAL A 16 -2.18 -0.61 4.15
N GLN A 17 -2.81 -1.68 4.63
CA GLN A 17 -3.70 -2.55 3.84
C GLN A 17 -4.96 -1.81 3.36
N SER A 18 -5.41 -0.81 4.11
CA SER A 18 -6.66 -0.08 3.85
C SER A 18 -6.46 1.21 3.06
N THR A 19 -5.22 1.67 2.85
CA THR A 19 -4.94 2.96 2.22
C THR A 19 -5.51 3.05 0.80
N LEU A 20 -5.20 2.09 -0.08
CA LEU A 20 -5.72 2.08 -1.44
C LEU A 20 -7.24 1.86 -1.47
N PRO A 21 -7.82 0.86 -0.77
CA PRO A 21 -9.28 0.70 -0.70
C PRO A 21 -10.03 1.94 -0.19
N ALA A 22 -9.51 2.61 0.83
CA ALA A 22 -10.12 3.84 1.35
C ALA A 22 -10.10 4.97 0.32
N LEU A 23 -8.98 5.17 -0.40
CA LEU A 23 -8.88 6.16 -1.46
C LEU A 23 -9.77 5.83 -2.66
N LEU A 24 -9.93 4.56 -3.01
CA LEU A 24 -10.87 4.16 -4.05
C LEU A 24 -12.32 4.43 -3.63
N THR A 25 -12.70 4.00 -2.44
CA THR A 25 -14.06 4.17 -1.91
C THR A 25 -14.43 5.63 -1.70
N HIS A 26 -13.67 6.32 -0.86
CA HIS A 26 -14.00 7.68 -0.41
C HIS A 26 -13.43 8.77 -1.31
N GLY A 27 -12.34 8.49 -2.01
CA GLY A 27 -11.72 9.40 -2.96
C GLY A 27 -12.36 9.30 -4.34
N HIS A 28 -12.17 8.17 -5.01
CA HIS A 28 -12.64 7.99 -6.38
C HIS A 28 -14.16 7.91 -6.48
N HIS A 29 -14.76 6.91 -5.84
CA HIS A 29 -16.20 6.66 -5.99
C HIS A 29 -17.07 7.74 -5.34
N SER A 30 -16.68 8.27 -4.18
CA SER A 30 -17.51 9.25 -3.46
C SER A 30 -17.23 10.70 -3.83
N ARG A 31 -15.99 11.05 -4.21
CA ARG A 31 -15.57 12.44 -4.48
C ARG A 31 -15.07 12.68 -5.89
N GLY A 32 -15.05 11.67 -6.76
CA GLY A 32 -14.62 11.81 -8.15
C GLY A 32 -13.12 12.07 -8.35
N ILE A 33 -12.27 11.74 -7.39
CA ILE A 33 -10.82 11.86 -7.57
C ILE A 33 -10.38 10.94 -8.70
N ALA A 34 -9.65 11.47 -9.67
CA ALA A 34 -9.18 10.69 -10.81
C ALA A 34 -8.25 9.56 -10.36
N LEU A 35 -8.37 8.37 -10.98
CA LEU A 35 -7.50 7.21 -10.66
C LEU A 35 -6.02 7.53 -10.88
N SER A 36 -5.69 8.31 -11.91
CA SER A 36 -4.32 8.80 -12.16
C SER A 36 -3.79 9.63 -11.00
N GLN A 37 -4.63 10.41 -10.36
CA GLN A 37 -4.28 11.23 -9.21
C GLN A 37 -4.02 10.35 -7.97
N ILE A 38 -4.84 9.33 -7.75
CA ILE A 38 -4.61 8.34 -6.68
C ILE A 38 -3.30 7.57 -6.93
N ALA A 39 -3.06 7.14 -8.16
CA ALA A 39 -1.81 6.49 -8.53
C ALA A 39 -0.58 7.39 -8.30
N ALA A 40 -0.67 8.67 -8.66
CA ALA A 40 0.38 9.64 -8.37
C ALA A 40 0.63 9.78 -6.88
N MET A 41 -0.41 9.92 -6.06
CA MET A 41 -0.31 10.05 -4.60
C MET A 41 0.33 8.83 -3.92
N LEU A 42 0.02 7.63 -4.38
CA LEU A 42 0.48 6.38 -3.75
C LEU A 42 1.79 5.83 -4.33
N SER A 43 2.16 6.23 -5.55
CA SER A 43 3.28 5.61 -6.26
C SER A 43 4.27 6.64 -6.80
N ALA A 44 3.89 7.48 -7.75
CA ALA A 44 4.83 8.38 -8.44
C ALA A 44 5.43 9.43 -7.48
N ASN A 45 4.61 10.12 -6.71
CA ASN A 45 5.06 11.18 -5.81
C ASN A 45 5.98 10.65 -4.70
N PRO A 46 5.64 9.54 -3.99
CA PRO A 46 6.56 8.93 -3.03
C PRO A 46 7.86 8.48 -3.66
N ALA A 47 7.83 7.82 -4.83
CA ALA A 47 9.03 7.38 -5.51
C ALA A 47 9.93 8.55 -5.88
N GLN A 48 9.39 9.63 -6.41
CA GLN A 48 10.11 10.86 -6.71
C GLN A 48 10.66 11.52 -5.45
N ARG A 49 9.82 11.66 -4.41
CA ARG A 49 10.20 12.32 -3.15
C ARG A 49 11.36 11.63 -2.45
N PHE A 50 11.40 10.30 -2.52
CA PHE A 50 12.44 9.49 -1.89
C PHE A 50 13.55 9.05 -2.85
N GLY A 51 13.58 9.55 -4.09
CA GLY A 51 14.64 9.25 -5.07
C GLY A 51 14.72 7.74 -5.42
N LEU A 52 13.59 7.05 -5.49
CA LEU A 52 13.53 5.62 -5.78
C LEU A 52 13.57 5.39 -7.29
N ALA A 53 14.76 5.19 -7.84
CA ALA A 53 14.92 4.89 -9.26
C ALA A 53 14.19 3.58 -9.63
N GLY A 54 13.53 3.58 -10.80
CA GLY A 54 12.81 2.39 -11.31
C GLY A 54 11.50 2.07 -10.60
N LYS A 55 10.98 2.97 -9.74
CA LYS A 55 9.73 2.76 -9.00
C LYS A 55 8.69 3.85 -9.32
N GLY A 56 7.43 3.56 -9.01
CA GLY A 56 6.32 4.50 -9.01
C GLY A 56 5.69 4.81 -10.36
N ARG A 57 6.10 4.15 -11.45
CA ARG A 57 5.56 4.36 -12.79
C ARG A 57 5.61 3.09 -13.64
N LEU A 58 4.74 3.03 -14.64
CA LEU A 58 4.70 2.00 -15.66
C LEU A 58 5.49 2.49 -16.88
N GLU A 59 6.76 2.11 -16.96
CA GLU A 59 7.68 2.51 -18.00
C GLU A 59 8.69 1.40 -18.25
N ALA A 60 9.13 1.22 -19.49
CA ALA A 60 10.19 0.27 -19.82
C ALA A 60 11.46 0.58 -19.01
N GLY A 61 12.04 -0.45 -18.39
CA GLY A 61 13.19 -0.31 -17.50
C GLY A 61 12.85 -0.07 -16.02
N CYS A 62 11.58 0.13 -15.69
CA CYS A 62 11.11 0.17 -14.30
C CYS A 62 10.71 -1.22 -13.79
N ASP A 63 10.73 -1.39 -12.47
CA ASP A 63 10.25 -2.62 -11.85
C ASP A 63 8.74 -2.77 -12.07
N ALA A 64 8.32 -3.99 -12.44
CA ALA A 64 6.91 -4.34 -12.57
C ALA A 64 6.28 -4.61 -11.19
N ASP A 65 6.25 -3.58 -10.34
CA ASP A 65 5.55 -3.59 -9.05
C ASP A 65 4.13 -3.05 -9.27
N LEU A 66 3.16 -3.94 -9.36
CA LEU A 66 1.82 -3.62 -9.83
C LEU A 66 0.74 -4.07 -8.85
N ALA A 67 -0.30 -3.28 -8.70
CA ALA A 67 -1.54 -3.68 -8.07
C ALA A 67 -2.68 -3.66 -9.11
N LEU A 68 -3.28 -4.81 -9.36
CA LEU A 68 -4.47 -4.94 -10.23
C LEU A 68 -5.71 -4.82 -9.35
N VAL A 69 -6.64 -3.97 -9.77
CA VAL A 69 -7.81 -3.62 -8.95
C VAL A 69 -9.10 -3.86 -9.72
N LYS A 70 -10.06 -4.52 -9.08
CA LYS A 70 -11.46 -4.57 -9.51
C LYS A 70 -12.19 -3.37 -8.92
N LEU A 71 -12.36 -2.30 -9.69
CA LEU A 71 -12.86 -1.01 -9.22
C LEU A 71 -14.26 -1.06 -8.62
N ASP A 72 -15.16 -1.84 -9.22
CA ASP A 72 -16.56 -1.87 -8.82
C ASP A 72 -16.92 -2.99 -7.84
N GLN A 73 -15.94 -3.76 -7.40
CA GLN A 73 -16.18 -4.86 -6.46
C GLN A 73 -16.30 -4.33 -5.03
N ASN A 74 -17.47 -4.52 -4.41
CA ASN A 74 -17.64 -4.31 -2.97
C ASN A 74 -17.08 -5.50 -2.18
N TRP A 75 -16.48 -5.22 -1.03
CA TRP A 75 -15.95 -6.24 -0.12
C TRP A 75 -15.81 -5.66 1.29
N THR A 76 -15.83 -6.52 2.30
CA THR A 76 -15.64 -6.16 3.70
C THR A 76 -14.23 -6.51 4.14
N LEU A 77 -13.55 -5.63 4.87
CA LEU A 77 -12.27 -5.93 5.49
C LEU A 77 -12.51 -6.75 6.76
N GLU A 78 -12.44 -8.08 6.66
CA GLU A 78 -12.68 -9.00 7.77
C GLU A 78 -11.44 -9.26 8.60
N GLU A 79 -10.25 -9.22 7.97
CA GLU A 79 -8.97 -9.46 8.65
C GLU A 79 -7.85 -8.56 8.14
N VAL A 80 -6.83 -8.37 8.95
CA VAL A 80 -5.61 -7.65 8.59
C VAL A 80 -4.40 -8.58 8.62
N LEU A 81 -3.55 -8.47 7.60
CA LEU A 81 -2.44 -9.40 7.34
C LEU A 81 -1.14 -9.01 8.05
N TYR A 82 -1.20 -8.29 9.15
CA TYR A 82 -0.02 -7.85 9.87
C TYR A 82 -0.08 -8.27 11.35
N LYS A 83 1.10 -8.29 11.98
CA LYS A 83 1.33 -8.85 13.33
C LYS A 83 0.37 -8.30 14.40
N HIS A 84 0.05 -7.03 14.36
CA HIS A 84 -0.90 -6.40 15.29
C HIS A 84 -2.27 -6.29 14.60
N ALA A 85 -3.07 -7.33 14.70
CA ALA A 85 -4.38 -7.49 14.05
C ALA A 85 -5.44 -6.50 14.56
N GLN A 86 -5.11 -5.21 14.63
CA GLN A 86 -6.00 -4.13 15.04
C GLN A 86 -6.04 -3.04 13.98
N SER A 87 -7.23 -2.73 13.49
CA SER A 87 -7.43 -1.63 12.55
C SER A 87 -8.80 -1.01 12.79
N PRO A 88 -8.94 0.33 12.74
CA PRO A 88 -10.23 0.99 12.76
C PRO A 88 -11.08 0.70 11.50
N TYR A 89 -10.47 0.08 10.51
CA TYR A 89 -11.12 -0.28 9.24
C TYR A 89 -11.71 -1.69 9.24
N LEU A 90 -11.49 -2.50 10.27
CA LEU A 90 -12.11 -3.83 10.38
C LEU A 90 -13.64 -3.70 10.39
N GLY A 91 -14.31 -4.54 9.61
CA GLY A 91 -15.75 -4.50 9.41
C GLY A 91 -16.24 -3.44 8.43
N GLN A 92 -15.39 -2.56 7.92
CA GLN A 92 -15.79 -1.58 6.91
C GLN A 92 -15.95 -2.20 5.54
N VAL A 93 -16.97 -1.73 4.82
CA VAL A 93 -17.20 -2.08 3.42
C VAL A 93 -16.45 -1.09 2.53
N PHE A 94 -15.65 -1.63 1.63
CA PHE A 94 -14.92 -0.87 0.61
C PHE A 94 -15.47 -1.20 -0.78
N ARG A 95 -15.39 -0.23 -1.70
CA ARG A 95 -15.58 -0.41 -3.13
C ARG A 95 -14.25 -0.22 -3.85
N GLY A 96 -13.83 -1.24 -4.57
CA GLY A 96 -12.50 -1.37 -5.17
C GLY A 96 -11.63 -2.37 -4.40
N ARG A 97 -11.43 -3.56 -4.98
CA ARG A 97 -10.68 -4.65 -4.37
C ARG A 97 -9.40 -4.94 -5.14
N VAL A 98 -8.27 -5.05 -4.44
CA VAL A 98 -7.02 -5.51 -5.03
C VAL A 98 -7.18 -6.99 -5.38
N ALA A 99 -7.17 -7.30 -6.67
CA ALA A 99 -7.32 -8.64 -7.20
C ALA A 99 -5.97 -9.39 -7.27
N GLN A 100 -4.89 -8.66 -7.51
CA GLN A 100 -3.55 -9.24 -7.61
C GLN A 100 -2.50 -8.16 -7.31
N THR A 101 -1.39 -8.57 -6.69
CA THR A 101 -0.21 -7.72 -6.53
C THR A 101 1.00 -8.46 -7.09
N LEU A 102 1.77 -7.75 -7.92
CA LEU A 102 3.02 -8.23 -8.47
C LEU A 102 4.18 -7.45 -7.85
N LEU A 103 5.26 -8.14 -7.58
CA LEU A 103 6.55 -7.59 -7.19
C LEU A 103 7.58 -8.02 -8.24
N ARG A 104 8.08 -7.06 -9.00
CA ARG A 104 8.99 -7.29 -10.14
C ARG A 104 8.47 -8.34 -11.11
N GLY A 105 7.16 -8.25 -11.44
CA GLY A 105 6.49 -9.15 -12.36
C GLY A 105 6.02 -10.49 -11.79
N GLU A 106 6.38 -10.82 -10.55
CA GLU A 106 5.95 -12.05 -9.90
C GLU A 106 4.78 -11.80 -8.93
N THR A 107 3.77 -12.64 -8.98
CA THR A 107 2.60 -12.55 -8.09
C THR A 107 3.02 -12.81 -6.65
N VAL A 108 2.70 -11.86 -5.76
CA VAL A 108 2.88 -11.97 -4.30
C VAL A 108 1.56 -11.98 -3.53
N TRP A 109 0.48 -11.58 -4.19
CA TRP A 109 -0.90 -11.64 -3.69
C TRP A 109 -1.81 -12.07 -4.84
N ASP A 110 -2.64 -13.08 -4.63
CA ASP A 110 -3.52 -13.67 -5.66
C ASP A 110 -4.99 -13.25 -5.52
N GLY A 111 -5.28 -12.27 -4.67
CA GLY A 111 -6.64 -11.81 -4.35
C GLY A 111 -7.24 -12.49 -3.13
N GLN A 112 -6.61 -13.53 -2.60
CA GLN A 112 -7.05 -14.28 -1.43
C GLN A 112 -5.97 -14.42 -0.37
N ARG A 113 -4.72 -14.65 -0.77
CA ARG A 113 -3.59 -14.91 0.14
C ARG A 113 -2.28 -14.40 -0.42
N VAL A 114 -1.31 -14.23 0.46
CA VAL A 114 0.09 -14.02 0.08
C VAL A 114 0.62 -15.33 -0.50
N VAL A 115 1.26 -15.26 -1.67
CA VAL A 115 1.80 -16.41 -2.40
C VAL A 115 3.30 -16.24 -2.65
N GLY A 116 3.98 -17.36 -2.87
CA GLY A 116 5.42 -17.40 -3.13
C GLY A 116 6.28 -17.20 -1.88
N GLN A 117 7.56 -16.99 -2.11
CA GLN A 117 8.54 -16.75 -1.04
C GLN A 117 8.76 -15.26 -0.83
N ALA A 118 9.21 -14.87 0.37
CA ALA A 118 9.59 -13.48 0.67
C ALA A 118 10.76 -13.03 -0.22
N ARG A 119 10.51 -12.03 -1.09
CA ARG A 119 11.47 -11.51 -2.09
C ARG A 119 11.72 -10.02 -1.96
N GLY A 120 11.30 -9.44 -0.87
CA GLY A 120 11.55 -8.03 -0.57
C GLY A 120 13.05 -7.72 -0.54
N LYS A 121 13.44 -6.58 -1.12
CA LYS A 121 14.82 -6.06 -1.08
C LYS A 121 14.77 -4.64 -0.56
N LEU A 122 15.76 -4.28 0.24
CA LEU A 122 15.92 -2.89 0.67
C LEU A 122 16.28 -2.04 -0.56
N VAL A 123 15.42 -1.11 -0.90
CA VAL A 123 15.67 -0.11 -1.94
C VAL A 123 16.27 1.13 -1.29
N ARG A 124 17.40 1.58 -1.80
CA ARG A 124 18.06 2.81 -1.34
C ARG A 124 17.84 3.91 -2.36
N PRO A 125 17.67 5.17 -1.91
CA PRO A 125 17.59 6.32 -2.81
C PRO A 125 18.83 6.41 -3.69
N ALA A 126 18.65 6.77 -4.96
CA ALA A 126 19.76 7.08 -5.86
C ALA A 126 20.47 8.33 -5.36
N GLY A 127 21.80 8.29 -5.22
CA GLY A 127 22.62 9.44 -4.83
C GLY A 127 22.88 9.63 -3.33
N ILE A 128 22.36 8.80 -2.45
CA ILE A 128 22.81 8.78 -1.05
C ILE A 128 24.06 7.92 -0.96
N VAL A 129 25.22 8.57 -1.02
CA VAL A 129 26.48 7.95 -0.63
C VAL A 129 26.36 7.54 0.85
N SER A 130 26.72 6.32 1.17
CA SER A 130 26.67 5.73 2.53
C SER A 130 27.65 6.43 3.47
N SER A 131 27.34 7.64 3.92
CA SER A 131 28.15 8.36 4.92
C SER A 131 27.64 8.18 6.36
N TRP A 132 26.62 7.33 6.59
CA TRP A 132 26.26 6.95 7.94
C TRP A 132 27.12 5.76 8.39
N LYS A 133 28.36 6.03 8.79
CA LYS A 133 29.11 5.13 9.68
C LYS A 133 28.46 5.24 11.07
N ARG A 134 28.15 4.08 11.64
CA ARG A 134 27.68 3.92 13.02
C ARG A 134 28.76 4.40 13.99
#